data_cf885a23f291ca64f1570f45da0737c4
#
_entry.id   cf885a23f291ca64f1570f45da0737c4
#
_cell.length_a   1.000
_cell.length_b   1.000
_cell.length_c   1.000
_cell.angle_alpha   90.00
_cell.angle_beta   90.00
_cell.angle_gamma   90.00
#
_symmetry.space_group_name_H-M   'P 1'
#
loop_
_entity.id
_entity.type
_entity.pdbx_description
1 polymer ?
#
loop_
_entity_poly.entity_id
_entity_poly.type
_entity_poly.pdbx_seq_one_letter_code
_entity_poly.pdbx_strand_id
1 'polypeptide(L)'
;LSYQTNADYYNSASISFTEPWLGGSRPTSLTTSLFWAHQTGVNSSYYSNTYSNNYYSGSSYDASYAFASDPDKYITTLGGAVGLGKRLAWPDDYFSIYYELAYRHYDLKNWSYFDLETGQANNLSLGITLSRNSLDNPYYTRRGSVLSLSFQATPPYSAFNGKNNKRLEAQLEKYGDGSNVSNEDYTDYLDMQQELFRWVEYYKTEFKAKLFTPLSSDQKLVLMTRVEYGFLGYYDKDRRSPFERYYIGGDGMTGSSSTYATTSVGLRGYGNGSLTPRDAKNRTMGNLYTKLSMELRYPLMLQPTSTIYLLTFMDAGNAWSEFNDFDPFSLKRSVGAGVRVFLPMIGLIGVDYGYGFDTPYVAGEGGSNFHLVIGQEF
;
A
#
# COMPACT_ATOMS: atom_id res chain seq x y z
N LEU A 1 -4.94 -17.85 -12.72
CA LEU A 1 -6.16 -17.72 -11.91
C LEU A 1 -5.76 -17.76 -10.44
N SER A 2 -6.17 -16.79 -9.64
CA SER A 2 -6.03 -16.82 -8.19
C SER A 2 -7.38 -16.57 -7.53
N TYR A 3 -7.61 -17.22 -6.40
CA TYR A 3 -8.73 -16.97 -5.51
C TYR A 3 -8.20 -16.92 -4.09
N GLN A 4 -8.57 -15.88 -3.36
CA GLN A 4 -8.21 -15.70 -1.97
C GLN A 4 -9.47 -15.42 -1.16
N THR A 5 -9.60 -16.08 -0.02
CA THR A 5 -10.72 -15.88 0.90
C THR A 5 -10.22 -15.81 2.33
N ASN A 6 -10.82 -14.94 3.11
CA ASN A 6 -10.72 -14.91 4.55
C ASN A 6 -12.16 -14.88 5.10
N ALA A 7 -12.84 -16.03 4.93
CA ALA A 7 -14.24 -16.27 5.28
C ALA A 7 -15.15 -15.08 4.84
N ASP A 8 -15.91 -14.53 5.78
CA ASP A 8 -16.87 -13.45 5.51
C ASP A 8 -16.23 -12.07 5.40
N TYR A 9 -14.91 -11.97 5.64
CA TYR A 9 -14.23 -10.70 5.77
C TYR A 9 -13.64 -10.18 4.46
N TYR A 10 -13.01 -11.06 3.69
CA TYR A 10 -12.35 -10.71 2.44
C TYR A 10 -12.43 -11.85 1.44
N ASN A 11 -12.89 -11.52 0.25
CA ASN A 11 -12.92 -12.44 -0.88
C ASN A 11 -12.37 -11.74 -2.12
N SER A 12 -11.48 -12.39 -2.84
CA SER A 12 -10.98 -11.87 -4.10
C SER A 12 -10.75 -12.97 -5.12
N ALA A 13 -10.94 -12.61 -6.37
CA ALA A 13 -10.66 -13.46 -7.52
C ALA A 13 -9.93 -12.65 -8.58
N SER A 14 -8.92 -13.24 -9.21
CA SER A 14 -8.27 -12.63 -10.35
C SER A 14 -7.89 -13.64 -11.41
N ILE A 15 -7.94 -13.21 -12.65
CA ILE A 15 -7.43 -13.93 -13.81
C ILE A 15 -6.49 -13.04 -14.58
N SER A 16 -5.31 -13.55 -14.91
CA SER A 16 -4.35 -12.86 -15.76
C SER A 16 -3.83 -13.77 -16.85
N PHE A 17 -3.57 -13.19 -17.99
CA PHE A 17 -2.92 -13.84 -19.13
C PHE A 17 -1.75 -12.98 -19.57
N THR A 18 -0.59 -13.62 -19.80
CA THR A 18 0.61 -12.94 -20.29
C THR A 18 1.13 -13.67 -21.52
N GLU A 19 1.19 -12.98 -22.65
CA GLU A 19 1.92 -13.42 -23.83
C GLU A 19 3.32 -12.78 -23.81
N PRO A 20 4.41 -13.57 -23.57
CA PRO A 20 5.74 -13.03 -23.38
C PRO A 20 6.44 -12.61 -24.68
N TRP A 21 5.94 -13.03 -25.84
CA TRP A 21 6.59 -12.86 -27.15
C TRP A 21 5.66 -12.28 -28.21
N LEU A 22 5.02 -11.18 -27.89
CA LEU A 22 4.08 -10.53 -28.82
C LEU A 22 4.84 -10.07 -30.10
N GLY A 23 4.44 -10.62 -31.24
CA GLY A 23 4.97 -10.22 -32.56
C GLY A 23 6.33 -10.85 -32.94
N GLY A 24 6.83 -11.86 -32.23
CA GLY A 24 7.96 -12.72 -32.68
C GLY A 24 9.36 -12.09 -32.70
N SER A 25 9.48 -10.82 -32.40
CA SER A 25 10.77 -10.13 -32.24
C SER A 25 11.08 -9.91 -30.75
N ARG A 26 12.12 -9.28 -30.32
CA ARG A 26 12.60 -9.09 -28.92
C ARG A 26 11.50 -9.14 -27.85
N PRO A 27 11.77 -9.62 -26.60
CA PRO A 27 10.73 -9.86 -25.59
C PRO A 27 9.86 -8.63 -25.38
N THR A 28 8.72 -8.62 -26.06
CA THR A 28 7.64 -7.67 -25.88
C THR A 28 6.47 -8.47 -25.35
N SER A 29 6.08 -8.21 -24.11
CA SER A 29 4.99 -8.95 -23.46
C SER A 29 3.70 -8.15 -23.50
N LEU A 30 2.58 -8.86 -23.70
CA LEU A 30 1.24 -8.34 -23.48
C LEU A 30 0.66 -9.03 -22.26
N THR A 31 0.23 -8.25 -21.28
CA THR A 31 -0.46 -8.77 -20.09
C THR A 31 -1.88 -8.21 -20.04
N THR A 32 -2.84 -9.08 -19.83
CA THR A 32 -4.23 -8.70 -19.57
C THR A 32 -4.66 -9.29 -18.25
N SER A 33 -5.38 -8.52 -17.43
CA SER A 33 -5.89 -8.98 -16.14
C SER A 33 -7.29 -8.47 -15.86
N LEU A 34 -8.06 -9.31 -15.18
CA LEU A 34 -9.35 -8.95 -14.57
C LEU A 34 -9.29 -9.35 -13.10
N PHE A 35 -9.84 -8.53 -12.24
CA PHE A 35 -9.88 -8.82 -10.82
C PHE A 35 -11.16 -8.28 -10.18
N TRP A 36 -11.57 -8.97 -9.14
CA TRP A 36 -12.66 -8.61 -8.27
C TRP A 36 -12.22 -8.83 -6.82
N ALA A 37 -12.57 -7.92 -5.94
CA ALA A 37 -12.35 -8.05 -4.51
C ALA A 37 -13.54 -7.47 -3.76
N HIS A 38 -13.96 -8.15 -2.70
CA HIS A 38 -15.00 -7.71 -1.78
C HIS A 38 -14.50 -7.83 -0.36
N GLN A 39 -14.67 -6.77 0.41
CA GLN A 39 -14.28 -6.72 1.80
C GLN A 39 -15.38 -6.10 2.64
N THR A 40 -15.66 -6.71 3.78
CA THR A 40 -16.56 -6.18 4.81
C THR A 40 -15.78 -5.48 5.92
N GLY A 41 -16.43 -4.52 6.56
CA GLY A 41 -15.90 -3.85 7.76
C GLY A 41 -16.06 -4.70 9.02
N VAL A 42 -15.46 -4.24 10.12
CA VAL A 42 -15.65 -4.81 11.44
C VAL A 42 -16.74 -4.03 12.18
N ASN A 43 -17.61 -4.71 12.90
CA ASN A 43 -18.63 -4.08 13.72
C ASN A 43 -17.99 -3.46 14.98
N SER A 44 -17.76 -2.15 14.97
CA SER A 44 -17.12 -1.39 16.06
C SER A 44 -17.97 -1.35 17.35
N SER A 45 -19.29 -1.51 17.26
CA SER A 45 -20.19 -1.52 18.42
C SER A 45 -19.93 -2.73 19.31
N TYR A 46 -19.46 -3.82 18.73
CA TYR A 46 -19.10 -5.02 19.45
C TYR A 46 -17.81 -4.84 20.26
N TYR A 47 -16.81 -4.18 19.69
CA TYR A 47 -15.55 -3.86 20.37
C TYR A 47 -15.77 -2.98 21.61
N SER A 48 -16.60 -1.95 21.49
CA SER A 48 -16.89 -1.02 22.58
C SER A 48 -17.65 -1.71 23.75
N ASN A 49 -18.62 -2.57 23.45
CA ASN A 49 -19.35 -3.31 24.49
C ASN A 49 -18.52 -4.41 25.16
N THR A 50 -17.61 -5.05 24.45
CA THR A 50 -16.75 -6.10 25.02
C THR A 50 -15.70 -5.49 25.97
N TYR A 51 -15.13 -4.34 25.62
CA TYR A 51 -14.16 -3.66 26.50
C TYR A 51 -14.80 -3.02 27.74
N SER A 52 -16.03 -2.49 27.65
CA SER A 52 -16.68 -1.86 28.79
C SER A 52 -17.29 -2.85 29.78
N ASN A 53 -17.72 -4.04 29.35
CA ASN A 53 -18.34 -5.03 30.21
C ASN A 53 -17.38 -6.01 30.89
N ASN A 54 -16.14 -6.16 30.39
CA ASN A 54 -15.18 -7.13 30.95
C ASN A 54 -14.48 -6.67 32.24
N TYR A 55 -14.67 -5.45 32.70
CA TYR A 55 -14.09 -5.02 33.98
C TYR A 55 -14.81 -5.56 35.21
N TYR A 56 -16.02 -6.14 35.06
CA TYR A 56 -16.86 -6.59 36.17
C TYR A 56 -17.46 -8.00 36.06
N SER A 57 -17.20 -8.77 35.02
CA SER A 57 -17.80 -10.11 34.85
C SER A 57 -16.78 -11.14 34.41
N GLY A 58 -16.47 -12.10 35.23
CA GLY A 58 -15.56 -13.22 34.95
C GLY A 58 -16.13 -14.24 33.95
N SER A 59 -16.67 -13.81 32.85
CA SER A 59 -17.17 -14.68 31.78
C SER A 59 -16.11 -14.91 30.69
N SER A 60 -15.98 -16.17 30.30
CA SER A 60 -15.09 -16.70 29.29
C SER A 60 -15.16 -15.88 27.97
N TYR A 61 -14.01 -15.50 27.46
CA TYR A 61 -13.85 -14.91 26.13
C TYR A 61 -14.39 -15.86 25.06
N ASP A 62 -15.45 -15.47 24.39
CA ASP A 62 -15.85 -16.13 23.17
C ASP A 62 -15.15 -15.41 21.99
N ALA A 63 -13.99 -15.94 21.60
CA ALA A 63 -13.15 -15.38 20.53
C ALA A 63 -13.85 -15.39 19.15
N SER A 64 -14.95 -16.12 19.00
CA SER A 64 -15.71 -16.20 17.75
C SER A 64 -16.36 -14.88 17.35
N TYR A 65 -16.62 -14.00 18.30
CA TYR A 65 -17.24 -12.70 18.06
C TYR A 65 -16.26 -11.55 17.85
N ALA A 66 -14.97 -11.76 18.12
CA ALA A 66 -13.96 -10.69 17.97
C ALA A 66 -13.76 -10.24 16.51
N PHE A 67 -14.26 -11.02 15.55
CA PHE A 67 -14.12 -10.79 14.11
C PHE A 67 -15.47 -10.84 13.39
N ALA A 68 -16.55 -10.41 14.02
CA ALA A 68 -17.84 -10.32 13.34
C ALA A 68 -17.75 -9.29 12.20
N SER A 69 -17.88 -9.76 10.96
CA SER A 69 -18.00 -8.90 9.79
C SER A 69 -19.32 -8.13 9.85
N ASP A 70 -19.29 -6.87 9.41
CA ASP A 70 -20.48 -6.05 9.28
C ASP A 70 -20.87 -5.98 7.80
N PRO A 71 -21.91 -6.71 7.35
CA PRO A 71 -22.31 -6.74 5.95
C PRO A 71 -22.85 -5.37 5.46
N ASP A 72 -23.20 -4.47 6.37
CA ASP A 72 -23.61 -3.11 6.03
C ASP A 72 -22.44 -2.14 5.84
N LYS A 73 -21.19 -2.61 6.06
CA LYS A 73 -19.97 -1.88 5.80
C LYS A 73 -19.12 -2.67 4.83
N TYR A 74 -18.97 -2.19 3.61
CA TYR A 74 -18.15 -2.89 2.63
C TYR A 74 -17.50 -1.96 1.62
N ILE A 75 -16.46 -2.50 0.98
CA ILE A 75 -15.88 -2.00 -0.27
C ILE A 75 -15.79 -3.17 -1.26
N THR A 76 -16.35 -2.97 -2.44
CA THR A 76 -16.20 -3.88 -3.57
C THR A 76 -15.39 -3.20 -4.65
N THR A 77 -14.38 -3.88 -5.16
CA THR A 77 -13.55 -3.41 -6.27
C THR A 77 -13.65 -4.38 -7.43
N LEU A 78 -13.99 -3.88 -8.60
CA LEU A 78 -13.96 -4.63 -9.86
C LEU A 78 -13.06 -3.90 -10.84
N GLY A 79 -12.17 -4.61 -11.53
CA GLY A 79 -11.28 -3.93 -12.44
C GLY A 79 -10.63 -4.84 -13.47
N GLY A 80 -9.95 -4.19 -14.41
CA GLY A 80 -9.14 -4.84 -15.41
C GLY A 80 -8.01 -3.95 -15.88
N ALA A 81 -6.95 -4.57 -16.36
CA ALA A 81 -5.80 -3.87 -16.89
C ALA A 81 -5.25 -4.56 -18.16
N VAL A 82 -4.70 -3.74 -19.03
CA VAL A 82 -3.92 -4.17 -20.20
C VAL A 82 -2.56 -3.51 -20.12
N GLY A 83 -1.51 -4.33 -20.19
CA GLY A 83 -0.15 -3.87 -20.09
C GLY A 83 0.74 -4.36 -21.22
N LEU A 84 1.67 -3.50 -21.64
CA LEU A 84 2.69 -3.79 -22.64
C LEU A 84 4.07 -3.64 -22.01
N GLY A 85 4.81 -4.74 -21.92
CA GLY A 85 6.18 -4.76 -21.43
C GLY A 85 7.19 -4.88 -22.57
N LYS A 86 8.30 -4.16 -22.48
CA LYS A 86 9.40 -4.24 -23.45
C LYS A 86 10.73 -4.20 -22.75
N ARG A 87 11.58 -5.17 -23.04
CA ARG A 87 12.99 -5.14 -22.62
C ARG A 87 13.75 -4.16 -23.50
N LEU A 88 14.51 -3.28 -22.88
CA LEU A 88 15.34 -2.29 -23.57
C LEU A 88 16.73 -2.86 -23.86
N ALA A 89 17.37 -2.36 -24.92
CA ALA A 89 18.74 -2.73 -25.26
C ALA A 89 19.76 -1.65 -24.79
N TRP A 90 19.26 -0.52 -24.34
CA TRP A 90 20.06 0.61 -23.85
C TRP A 90 19.41 1.18 -22.58
N PRO A 91 20.18 1.56 -21.56
CA PRO A 91 21.65 1.59 -21.43
C PRO A 91 22.28 0.20 -21.27
N ASP A 92 21.57 -0.80 -20.74
CA ASP A 92 21.99 -2.19 -20.64
C ASP A 92 20.78 -3.14 -20.80
N ASP A 93 21.04 -4.46 -20.89
CA ASP A 93 20.00 -5.47 -21.11
C ASP A 93 19.12 -5.78 -19.87
N TYR A 94 19.39 -5.12 -18.76
CA TYR A 94 18.61 -5.29 -17.52
C TYR A 94 17.43 -4.36 -17.43
N PHE A 95 17.34 -3.33 -18.31
CA PHE A 95 16.24 -2.38 -18.33
C PHE A 95 15.00 -2.93 -19.03
N SER A 96 13.85 -2.63 -18.47
CA SER A 96 12.54 -2.86 -19.08
C SER A 96 11.61 -1.66 -18.85
N ILE A 97 10.73 -1.44 -19.80
CA ILE A 97 9.65 -0.45 -19.70
C ILE A 97 8.31 -1.17 -19.78
N TYR A 98 7.37 -0.76 -18.95
CA TYR A 98 6.02 -1.30 -18.90
C TYR A 98 5.00 -0.17 -18.96
N TYR A 99 4.05 -0.29 -19.86
CA TYR A 99 2.92 0.61 -20.02
C TYR A 99 1.67 -0.11 -19.57
N GLU A 100 0.82 0.53 -18.81
CA GLU A 100 -0.42 -0.07 -18.30
C GLU A 100 -1.58 0.90 -18.48
N LEU A 101 -2.69 0.41 -19.02
CA LEU A 101 -3.99 1.04 -18.96
C LEU A 101 -4.86 0.20 -18.02
N ALA A 102 -5.31 0.81 -16.92
CA ALA A 102 -6.10 0.13 -15.90
C ALA A 102 -7.42 0.87 -15.64
N TYR A 103 -8.48 0.09 -15.48
CA TYR A 103 -9.77 0.59 -15.02
C TYR A 103 -10.16 -0.14 -13.74
N ARG A 104 -10.63 0.63 -12.74
CA ARG A 104 -11.17 0.11 -11.48
C ARG A 104 -12.48 0.80 -11.16
N HIS A 105 -13.46 0.01 -10.77
CA HIS A 105 -14.73 0.47 -10.24
C HIS A 105 -14.80 0.11 -8.76
N TYR A 106 -15.13 1.08 -7.94
CA TYR A 106 -15.31 0.93 -6.49
C TYR A 106 -16.78 1.13 -6.15
N ASP A 107 -17.32 0.26 -5.29
CA ASP A 107 -18.64 0.38 -4.69
C ASP A 107 -18.48 0.28 -3.18
N LEU A 108 -18.86 1.34 -2.47
CA LEU A 108 -18.66 1.50 -1.03
C LEU A 108 -19.99 1.73 -0.32
N LYS A 109 -20.12 1.13 0.87
CA LYS A 109 -21.25 1.39 1.78
C LYS A 109 -20.71 1.53 3.20
N ASN A 110 -20.97 2.69 3.82
CA ASN A 110 -20.57 3.02 5.20
C ASN A 110 -19.08 2.78 5.48
N TRP A 111 -18.22 3.03 4.48
CA TRP A 111 -16.78 2.78 4.56
C TRP A 111 -16.04 4.01 5.07
N SER A 112 -15.96 4.16 6.41
CA SER A 112 -15.47 5.35 7.10
C SER A 112 -13.95 5.61 6.98
N TYR A 113 -13.22 4.73 6.29
CA TYR A 113 -11.76 4.88 6.09
C TYR A 113 -11.40 5.85 4.97
N PHE A 114 -12.34 6.21 4.12
CA PHE A 114 -12.14 7.10 2.96
C PHE A 114 -13.03 8.34 3.05
N ASP A 115 -12.68 9.34 2.23
CA ASP A 115 -13.49 10.56 2.11
C ASP A 115 -14.86 10.25 1.48
N LEU A 116 -14.93 9.30 0.54
CA LEU A 116 -16.17 8.72 0.05
C LEU A 116 -16.57 7.53 0.93
N GLU A 117 -17.50 7.73 1.84
CA GLU A 117 -17.95 6.67 2.75
C GLU A 117 -19.00 5.74 2.09
N THR A 118 -19.87 6.31 1.27
CA THR A 118 -20.93 5.55 0.57
C THR A 118 -21.08 6.08 -0.84
N GLY A 119 -21.08 5.20 -1.82
CA GLY A 119 -21.24 5.55 -3.23
C GLY A 119 -20.33 4.77 -4.15
N GLN A 120 -20.21 5.21 -5.39
CA GLN A 120 -19.44 4.56 -6.43
C GLN A 120 -18.37 5.49 -6.99
N ALA A 121 -17.21 4.93 -7.28
CA ALA A 121 -16.09 5.67 -7.87
C ALA A 121 -15.48 4.88 -9.03
N ASN A 122 -15.03 5.61 -10.05
CA ASN A 122 -14.37 5.03 -11.23
C ASN A 122 -12.96 5.60 -11.34
N ASN A 123 -12.00 4.74 -11.59
CA ASN A 123 -10.60 5.08 -11.76
C ASN A 123 -10.11 4.51 -13.10
N LEU A 124 -9.87 5.38 -14.06
CA LEU A 124 -9.19 5.04 -15.32
C LEU A 124 -7.80 5.66 -15.29
N SER A 125 -6.78 4.84 -15.25
CA SER A 125 -5.40 5.31 -15.11
C SER A 125 -4.48 4.78 -16.20
N LEU A 126 -3.52 5.60 -16.60
CA LEU A 126 -2.40 5.25 -17.46
C LEU A 126 -1.13 5.24 -16.62
N GLY A 127 -0.41 4.11 -16.65
CA GLY A 127 0.85 3.90 -15.93
C GLY A 127 2.02 3.69 -16.88
N ILE A 128 3.19 4.16 -16.48
CA ILE A 128 4.48 3.89 -17.14
C ILE A 128 5.47 3.52 -16.04
N THR A 129 6.11 2.37 -16.16
CA THR A 129 7.15 1.92 -15.22
C THR A 129 8.43 1.61 -15.97
N LEU A 130 9.50 2.29 -15.60
CA LEU A 130 10.86 1.96 -16.01
C LEU A 130 11.52 1.16 -14.88
N SER A 131 12.00 -0.03 -15.16
CA SER A 131 12.65 -0.88 -14.17
C SER A 131 13.97 -1.43 -14.68
N ARG A 132 14.89 -1.68 -13.73
CA ARG A 132 16.16 -2.37 -13.95
C ARG A 132 16.34 -3.44 -12.89
N ASN A 133 16.69 -4.65 -13.30
CA ASN A 133 16.95 -5.73 -12.37
C ASN A 133 18.21 -6.50 -12.81
N SER A 134 19.29 -6.33 -12.04
CA SER A 134 20.58 -6.96 -12.26
C SER A 134 21.02 -7.85 -11.09
N LEU A 135 20.06 -8.42 -10.35
CA LEU A 135 20.36 -9.29 -9.21
C LEU A 135 21.04 -10.58 -9.69
N ASP A 136 22.07 -11.01 -8.98
CA ASP A 136 22.83 -12.23 -9.25
C ASP A 136 22.09 -13.50 -8.78
N ASN A 137 21.31 -13.40 -7.72
CA ASN A 137 20.58 -14.54 -7.16
C ASN A 137 19.26 -14.05 -6.51
N PRO A 138 18.11 -14.71 -6.78
CA PRO A 138 16.83 -14.31 -6.23
C PRO A 138 16.63 -14.65 -4.74
N TYR A 139 17.38 -15.63 -4.19
CA TYR A 139 17.18 -16.13 -2.82
C TYR A 139 18.12 -15.48 -1.81
N TYR A 140 19.38 -15.36 -2.17
CA TYR A 140 20.40 -14.65 -1.41
C TYR A 140 21.22 -13.80 -2.35
N THR A 141 20.79 -12.60 -2.59
CA THR A 141 21.46 -11.65 -3.47
C THR A 141 22.74 -11.14 -2.83
N ARG A 142 23.85 -11.24 -3.55
CA ARG A 142 25.17 -10.76 -3.13
C ARG A 142 25.57 -9.48 -3.85
N ARG A 143 25.17 -9.36 -5.10
CA ARG A 143 25.50 -8.23 -5.99
C ARG A 143 24.33 -7.86 -6.88
N GLY A 144 24.35 -6.61 -7.32
CA GLY A 144 23.40 -6.11 -8.28
C GLY A 144 22.47 -5.06 -7.70
N SER A 145 21.56 -4.61 -8.52
CA SER A 145 20.59 -3.60 -8.13
C SER A 145 19.22 -3.84 -8.74
N VAL A 146 18.21 -3.40 -8.03
CA VAL A 146 16.84 -3.22 -8.55
C VAL A 146 16.50 -1.75 -8.49
N LEU A 147 16.08 -1.19 -9.62
CA LEU A 147 15.56 0.17 -9.72
C LEU A 147 14.16 0.10 -10.32
N SER A 148 13.25 0.91 -9.83
CA SER A 148 11.92 1.08 -10.40
C SER A 148 11.50 2.54 -10.27
N LEU A 149 11.12 3.14 -11.37
CA LEU A 149 10.49 4.45 -11.44
C LEU A 149 9.16 4.28 -12.14
N SER A 150 8.08 4.53 -11.42
CA SER A 150 6.72 4.46 -11.95
C SER A 150 6.07 5.84 -11.92
N PHE A 151 5.32 6.12 -12.96
CA PHE A 151 4.42 7.26 -13.06
C PHE A 151 3.04 6.75 -13.47
N GLN A 152 2.02 7.15 -12.75
CA GLN A 152 0.63 6.81 -13.03
C GLN A 152 -0.21 8.07 -12.97
N ALA A 153 -1.14 8.24 -13.90
CA ALA A 153 -2.01 9.39 -13.94
C ALA A 153 -3.40 9.02 -14.46
N THR A 154 -4.39 9.71 -13.97
CA THR A 154 -5.76 9.71 -14.50
C THR A 154 -5.99 10.94 -15.36
N PRO A 155 -6.97 10.95 -16.26
CA PRO A 155 -7.39 12.18 -16.93
C PRO A 155 -7.88 13.23 -15.90
N PRO A 156 -7.59 14.53 -16.10
CA PRO A 156 -8.08 15.61 -15.24
C PRO A 156 -9.54 15.94 -15.60
N TYR A 157 -10.48 15.13 -15.13
CA TYR A 157 -11.90 15.26 -15.45
C TYR A 157 -12.49 16.59 -15.00
N SER A 158 -11.99 17.15 -13.88
CA SER A 158 -12.40 18.47 -13.36
C SER A 158 -12.13 19.59 -14.36
N ALA A 159 -11.05 19.51 -15.13
CA ALA A 159 -10.70 20.53 -16.13
C ALA A 159 -11.72 20.61 -17.30
N PHE A 160 -12.47 19.52 -17.54
CA PHE A 160 -13.46 19.44 -18.62
C PHE A 160 -14.90 19.77 -18.19
N ASN A 161 -15.17 19.88 -16.87
CA ASN A 161 -16.52 19.99 -16.30
C ASN A 161 -16.89 21.37 -15.72
N GLY A 162 -16.51 22.47 -16.40
CA GLY A 162 -16.55 23.83 -15.86
C GLY A 162 -17.87 24.37 -15.26
N LYS A 163 -19.07 23.90 -15.68
CA LYS A 163 -20.34 24.31 -15.09
C LYS A 163 -20.67 23.52 -13.80
N ASN A 164 -20.33 22.22 -13.78
CA ASN A 164 -20.54 21.37 -12.62
C ASN A 164 -19.58 21.72 -11.50
N ASN A 165 -18.36 22.18 -11.81
CA ASN A 165 -17.40 22.60 -10.79
C ASN A 165 -17.93 23.76 -9.92
N LYS A 166 -18.55 24.79 -10.51
CA LYS A 166 -19.12 25.91 -9.73
C LYS A 166 -20.23 25.50 -8.78
N ARG A 167 -21.07 24.53 -9.19
CA ARG A 167 -22.13 23.98 -8.32
C ARG A 167 -21.50 23.21 -7.15
N LEU A 168 -20.52 22.37 -7.45
CA LEU A 168 -19.80 21.58 -6.46
C LEU A 168 -19.00 22.46 -5.49
N GLU A 169 -18.35 23.52 -5.98
CA GLU A 169 -17.67 24.52 -5.14
C GLU A 169 -18.62 25.16 -4.13
N ALA A 170 -19.83 25.58 -4.58
CA ALA A 170 -20.83 26.13 -3.70
C ALA A 170 -21.37 25.12 -2.66
N GLN A 171 -21.49 23.84 -3.04
CA GLN A 171 -21.89 22.77 -2.13
C GLN A 171 -20.76 22.44 -1.13
N LEU A 172 -19.50 22.46 -1.56
CA LEU A 172 -18.34 22.30 -0.68
C LEU A 172 -18.22 23.44 0.32
N GLU A 173 -18.49 24.69 -0.09
CA GLU A 173 -18.54 25.83 0.81
C GLU A 173 -19.65 25.67 1.85
N LYS A 174 -20.81 25.13 1.45
CA LYS A 174 -21.97 24.92 2.35
C LYS A 174 -21.72 23.76 3.34
N TYR A 175 -21.24 22.62 2.87
CA TYR A 175 -21.20 21.39 3.65
C TYR A 175 -19.80 21.06 4.23
N GLY A 176 -18.74 21.61 3.64
CA GLY A 176 -17.36 21.38 4.06
C GLY A 176 -17.00 19.89 4.08
N ASP A 177 -16.45 19.44 5.19
CA ASP A 177 -16.07 18.04 5.43
C ASP A 177 -17.23 17.17 5.94
N GLY A 178 -18.44 17.70 6.01
CA GLY A 178 -19.63 17.02 6.51
C GLY A 178 -19.79 17.01 8.03
N SER A 179 -18.91 17.67 8.78
CA SER A 179 -18.96 17.66 10.25
C SER A 179 -20.21 18.33 10.82
N ASN A 180 -20.82 19.26 10.08
CA ASN A 180 -21.95 20.06 10.51
C ASN A 180 -23.18 19.92 9.59
N VAL A 181 -23.31 18.81 8.87
CA VAL A 181 -24.46 18.58 7.97
C VAL A 181 -25.68 18.17 8.80
N SER A 182 -26.80 18.85 8.58
CA SER A 182 -28.10 18.52 9.21
C SER A 182 -28.66 17.22 8.62
N ASN A 183 -29.54 16.53 9.36
CA ASN A 183 -30.19 15.31 8.85
C ASN A 183 -31.01 15.59 7.56
N GLU A 184 -31.56 16.80 7.40
CA GLU A 184 -32.31 17.20 6.20
C GLU A 184 -31.40 17.38 4.98
N ASP A 185 -30.18 17.90 5.19
CA ASP A 185 -29.17 18.14 4.14
C ASP A 185 -28.27 16.90 3.86
N TYR A 186 -28.43 15.83 4.63
CA TYR A 186 -27.51 14.68 4.55
C TYR A 186 -27.54 13.97 3.19
N THR A 187 -28.73 13.88 2.57
CA THR A 187 -28.86 13.29 1.23
C THR A 187 -28.15 14.14 0.18
N ASP A 188 -28.29 15.47 0.24
CA ASP A 188 -27.60 16.39 -0.66
C ASP A 188 -26.09 16.35 -0.49
N TYR A 189 -25.62 16.14 0.74
CA TYR A 189 -24.20 15.95 1.03
C TYR A 189 -23.66 14.63 0.41
N LEU A 190 -24.40 13.53 0.53
CA LEU A 190 -24.01 12.26 -0.11
C LEU A 190 -23.99 12.37 -1.64
N ASP A 191 -24.96 13.04 -2.24
CA ASP A 191 -25.00 13.28 -3.69
C ASP A 191 -23.81 14.15 -4.14
N MET A 192 -23.43 15.14 -3.37
CA MET A 192 -22.24 15.94 -3.60
C MET A 192 -20.96 15.06 -3.56
N GLN A 193 -20.81 14.24 -2.53
CA GLN A 193 -19.69 13.32 -2.40
C GLN A 193 -19.63 12.35 -3.58
N GLN A 194 -20.77 11.80 -3.97
CA GLN A 194 -20.87 10.91 -5.12
C GLN A 194 -20.43 11.60 -6.43
N GLU A 195 -20.79 12.85 -6.62
CA GLU A 195 -20.41 13.62 -7.82
C GLU A 195 -18.92 13.98 -7.81
N LEU A 196 -18.36 14.34 -6.65
CA LEU A 196 -16.92 14.64 -6.48
C LEU A 196 -16.04 13.46 -6.86
N PHE A 197 -16.37 12.27 -6.37
CA PHE A 197 -15.54 11.06 -6.51
C PHE A 197 -16.00 10.12 -7.61
N ARG A 198 -17.00 10.48 -8.42
CA ARG A 198 -17.49 9.66 -9.52
C ARG A 198 -16.38 9.22 -10.48
N TRP A 199 -15.44 10.11 -10.76
CA TRP A 199 -14.21 9.85 -11.49
C TRP A 199 -13.02 10.34 -10.67
N VAL A 200 -12.18 9.41 -10.28
CA VAL A 200 -11.01 9.66 -9.43
C VAL A 200 -9.93 10.38 -10.23
N GLU A 201 -9.35 11.44 -9.63
CA GLU A 201 -8.33 12.27 -10.26
C GLU A 201 -7.06 12.29 -9.42
N TYR A 202 -5.92 11.87 -10.02
CA TYR A 202 -4.62 11.96 -9.38
C TYR A 202 -3.49 11.78 -10.39
N TYR A 203 -2.30 12.11 -9.96
CA TYR A 203 -1.04 11.60 -10.52
C TYR A 203 -0.17 11.08 -9.39
N LYS A 204 0.52 9.98 -9.64
CA LYS A 204 1.30 9.25 -8.66
C LYS A 204 2.66 8.92 -9.23
N THR A 205 3.72 9.18 -8.46
CA THR A 205 5.09 8.84 -8.82
C THR A 205 5.71 8.03 -7.71
N GLU A 206 6.32 6.91 -8.03
CA GLU A 206 7.09 6.12 -7.08
C GLU A 206 8.48 5.84 -7.61
N PHE A 207 9.47 6.00 -6.75
CA PHE A 207 10.85 5.60 -6.99
C PHE A 207 11.25 4.58 -5.94
N LYS A 208 11.75 3.43 -6.37
CA LYS A 208 12.26 2.37 -5.50
C LYS A 208 13.61 1.88 -6.01
N ALA A 209 14.58 1.84 -5.11
CA ALA A 209 15.92 1.35 -5.42
C ALA A 209 16.42 0.43 -4.32
N LYS A 210 17.02 -0.71 -4.72
CA LYS A 210 17.76 -1.62 -3.85
C LYS A 210 19.12 -1.84 -4.48
N LEU A 211 20.18 -1.80 -3.65
CA LEU A 211 21.56 -2.09 -4.05
C LEU A 211 22.16 -3.12 -3.10
N PHE A 212 22.82 -4.12 -3.65
CA PHE A 212 23.51 -5.16 -2.90
C PHE A 212 25.00 -5.08 -3.14
N THR A 213 25.77 -4.94 -2.07
CA THR A 213 27.22 -4.77 -2.09
C THR A 213 27.88 -5.80 -1.17
N PRO A 214 28.69 -6.74 -1.68
CA PRO A 214 29.44 -7.65 -0.84
C PRO A 214 30.53 -6.89 -0.09
N LEU A 215 30.61 -7.07 1.23
CA LEU A 215 31.60 -6.41 2.09
C LEU A 215 32.80 -7.34 2.42
N SER A 216 32.64 -8.65 2.24
CA SER A 216 33.70 -9.62 2.49
C SER A 216 34.22 -10.25 1.19
N SER A 217 35.46 -10.71 1.19
CA SER A 217 36.09 -11.34 0.01
C SER A 217 35.40 -12.64 -0.41
N ASP A 218 34.83 -13.38 0.53
CA ASP A 218 34.04 -14.60 0.29
C ASP A 218 32.60 -14.30 -0.10
N GLN A 219 32.22 -12.99 -0.17
CA GLN A 219 30.90 -12.49 -0.54
C GLN A 219 29.75 -13.03 0.32
N LYS A 220 30.06 -13.44 1.55
CA LYS A 220 29.03 -13.86 2.50
C LYS A 220 28.39 -12.69 3.20
N LEU A 221 29.22 -11.72 3.66
CA LEU A 221 28.70 -10.53 4.27
C LEU A 221 28.25 -9.54 3.20
N VAL A 222 26.97 -9.21 3.17
CA VAL A 222 26.35 -8.35 2.16
C VAL A 222 25.67 -7.17 2.82
N LEU A 223 25.95 -5.98 2.32
CA LEU A 223 25.18 -4.76 2.64
C LEU A 223 24.10 -4.57 1.58
N MET A 224 22.85 -4.57 1.99
CA MET A 224 21.72 -4.11 1.19
C MET A 224 21.35 -2.71 1.61
N THR A 225 21.23 -1.81 0.65
CA THR A 225 20.68 -0.46 0.85
C THR A 225 19.42 -0.30 0.02
N ARG A 226 18.41 0.35 0.60
CA ARG A 226 17.12 0.61 -0.05
C ARG A 226 16.74 2.07 0.12
N VAL A 227 16.21 2.64 -0.94
CA VAL A 227 15.64 3.99 -0.97
C VAL A 227 14.29 3.91 -1.68
N GLU A 228 13.26 4.42 -1.05
CA GLU A 228 11.94 4.52 -1.65
C GLU A 228 11.34 5.90 -1.41
N TYR A 229 10.73 6.45 -2.46
CA TYR A 229 9.95 7.68 -2.42
C TYR A 229 8.63 7.45 -3.12
N GLY A 230 7.56 7.97 -2.57
CA GLY A 230 6.26 8.01 -3.21
C GLY A 230 5.63 9.37 -3.07
N PHE A 231 4.98 9.79 -4.14
CA PHE A 231 4.28 11.05 -4.21
C PHE A 231 2.93 10.84 -4.91
N LEU A 232 1.86 11.23 -4.23
CA LEU A 232 0.50 11.28 -4.75
C LEU A 232 0.08 12.74 -4.85
N GLY A 233 -0.09 13.21 -6.08
CA GLY A 233 -0.54 14.54 -6.39
C GLY A 233 -2.01 14.57 -6.85
N TYR A 234 -2.56 15.76 -6.93
CA TYR A 234 -3.92 16.03 -7.35
C TYR A 234 -3.95 17.18 -8.36
N TYR A 235 -4.95 17.19 -9.23
CA TYR A 235 -5.20 18.32 -10.16
C TYR A 235 -6.07 19.39 -9.49
N ASP A 236 -7.01 18.94 -8.65
CA ASP A 236 -7.92 19.76 -7.86
C ASP A 236 -7.81 19.37 -6.37
N LYS A 237 -7.57 20.35 -5.50
CA LYS A 237 -7.38 20.13 -4.05
C LYS A 237 -8.61 19.51 -3.37
N ASP A 238 -9.81 19.78 -3.91
CA ASP A 238 -11.07 19.32 -3.33
C ASP A 238 -11.48 17.94 -3.85
N ARG A 239 -10.73 17.37 -4.83
CA ARG A 239 -10.97 16.07 -5.47
C ARG A 239 -9.80 15.08 -5.28
N ARG A 240 -9.13 15.16 -4.15
CA ARG A 240 -8.01 14.28 -3.83
C ARG A 240 -8.45 12.83 -3.78
N SER A 241 -7.72 11.94 -4.49
CA SER A 241 -8.04 10.53 -4.46
C SER A 241 -7.92 9.94 -3.05
N PRO A 242 -8.96 9.32 -2.50
CA PRO A 242 -8.87 8.62 -1.22
C PRO A 242 -8.25 7.22 -1.36
N PHE A 243 -8.18 6.66 -2.57
CA PHE A 243 -7.85 5.25 -2.82
C PHE A 243 -6.38 4.95 -3.03
N GLU A 244 -5.56 5.96 -3.38
CA GLU A 244 -4.16 5.75 -3.80
C GLU A 244 -3.14 6.19 -2.73
N ARG A 245 -3.61 6.52 -1.51
CA ARG A 245 -2.78 6.99 -0.40
C ARG A 245 -1.82 5.92 0.09
N TYR A 246 -0.74 6.37 0.72
CA TYR A 246 0.26 5.51 1.35
C TYR A 246 -0.05 5.25 2.81
N TYR A 247 0.23 4.03 3.26
CA TYR A 247 0.03 3.56 4.62
C TYR A 247 1.36 3.03 5.16
N ILE A 248 2.02 3.80 6.03
CA ILE A 248 3.42 3.61 6.41
C ILE A 248 3.52 3.08 7.82
N GLY A 249 4.37 2.06 8.00
CA GLY A 249 4.68 1.41 9.28
C GLY A 249 4.38 -0.09 9.27
N GLY A 250 4.92 -0.79 10.27
CA GLY A 250 4.68 -2.21 10.46
C GLY A 250 5.42 -3.12 9.49
N ASP A 251 4.81 -4.25 9.20
CA ASP A 251 5.35 -5.30 8.33
C ASP A 251 5.16 -5.03 6.83
N GLY A 252 4.39 -4.04 6.45
CA GLY A 252 4.07 -3.73 5.05
C GLY A 252 3.12 -4.74 4.39
N MET A 253 2.62 -5.71 5.12
CA MET A 253 1.65 -6.65 4.60
C MET A 253 0.26 -6.02 4.53
N THR A 254 -0.40 -6.20 3.41
CA THR A 254 -1.80 -5.82 3.24
C THR A 254 -2.69 -6.90 3.85
N GLY A 255 -3.27 -6.63 4.99
CA GLY A 255 -4.10 -7.65 5.69
C GLY A 255 -5.01 -7.08 6.76
N SER A 256 -4.83 -5.82 7.13
CA SER A 256 -5.74 -5.15 8.05
C SER A 256 -6.84 -4.42 7.29
N SER A 257 -8.00 -4.31 7.91
CA SER A 257 -9.22 -3.71 7.32
C SER A 257 -9.09 -2.27 6.85
N SER A 258 -8.07 -1.55 7.33
CA SER A 258 -7.85 -0.15 6.99
C SER A 258 -6.93 0.08 5.77
N THR A 259 -6.28 -0.97 5.25
CA THR A 259 -5.23 -0.84 4.22
C THR A 259 -5.68 -1.16 2.80
N TYR A 260 -6.92 -1.59 2.63
CA TYR A 260 -7.44 -1.94 1.31
C TYR A 260 -7.62 -0.71 0.43
N ALA A 261 -7.19 -0.85 -0.81
CA ALA A 261 -7.07 0.20 -1.82
C ALA A 261 -5.97 1.26 -1.55
N THR A 262 -5.15 1.09 -0.50
CA THR A 262 -3.99 1.96 -0.25
C THR A 262 -2.67 1.20 -0.46
N THR A 263 -1.59 1.91 -0.73
CA THR A 263 -0.26 1.31 -0.86
C THR A 263 0.38 1.17 0.51
N SER A 264 0.54 -0.07 1.00
CA SER A 264 1.21 -0.34 2.27
C SER A 264 2.73 -0.34 2.11
N VAL A 265 3.43 0.36 3.00
CA VAL A 265 4.89 0.45 3.03
C VAL A 265 5.37 0.09 4.43
N GLY A 266 6.05 -1.04 4.55
CA GLY A 266 6.57 -1.52 5.83
C GLY A 266 7.70 -0.62 6.35
N LEU A 267 7.70 -0.37 7.66
CA LEU A 267 8.81 0.24 8.39
C LEU A 267 8.88 -0.42 9.76
N ARG A 268 9.93 -1.24 9.97
CA ARG A 268 10.10 -2.07 11.15
C ARG A 268 10.34 -1.23 12.42
N GLY A 269 9.94 -1.75 13.59
CA GLY A 269 9.99 -1.03 14.85
C GLY A 269 8.82 -0.11 15.13
N TYR A 270 7.80 -0.14 14.28
CA TYR A 270 6.56 0.64 14.40
C TYR A 270 5.35 -0.24 14.07
N GLY A 271 4.20 0.08 14.63
CA GLY A 271 2.94 -0.58 14.30
C GLY A 271 2.45 -0.28 12.89
N ASN A 272 1.54 -1.11 12.37
CA ASN A 272 0.99 -0.96 11.02
C ASN A 272 0.32 0.40 10.84
N GLY A 273 0.78 1.18 9.85
CA GLY A 273 0.25 2.49 9.50
C GLY A 273 0.43 3.59 10.55
N SER A 274 1.20 3.32 11.61
CA SER A 274 1.40 4.27 12.72
C SER A 274 2.19 5.52 12.34
N LEU A 275 2.92 5.46 11.24
CA LEU A 275 3.69 6.57 10.68
C LEU A 275 2.95 7.32 9.57
N THR A 276 1.65 7.14 9.46
CA THR A 276 0.82 7.85 8.49
C THR A 276 0.03 8.95 9.18
N PRO A 277 0.13 10.22 8.72
CA PRO A 277 -0.69 11.32 9.23
C PRO A 277 -2.18 10.98 9.14
N ARG A 278 -2.95 11.49 10.08
CA ARG A 278 -4.40 11.29 10.14
C ARG A 278 -5.12 12.62 10.22
N ASP A 279 -6.32 12.66 9.64
CA ASP A 279 -7.21 13.82 9.76
C ASP A 279 -8.03 13.79 11.08
N ALA A 280 -8.88 14.79 11.28
CA ALA A 280 -9.73 14.90 12.46
C ALA A 280 -10.73 13.74 12.60
N LYS A 281 -11.08 13.06 11.52
CA LYS A 281 -11.93 11.86 11.48
C LYS A 281 -11.11 10.55 11.58
N ASN A 282 -9.82 10.63 11.93
CA ASN A 282 -8.90 9.50 12.05
C ASN A 282 -8.65 8.72 10.73
N ARG A 283 -8.91 9.33 9.56
CA ARG A 283 -8.62 8.75 8.25
C ARG A 283 -7.15 8.99 7.88
N THR A 284 -6.56 8.04 7.18
CA THR A 284 -5.14 8.12 6.77
C THR A 284 -4.94 9.13 5.63
N MET A 285 -3.93 10.01 5.78
CA MET A 285 -3.64 11.12 4.88
C MET A 285 -2.21 11.07 4.32
N GLY A 286 -1.69 9.87 4.05
CA GLY A 286 -0.34 9.70 3.51
C GLY A 286 -0.29 9.94 2.01
N ASN A 287 0.05 11.15 1.57
CA ASN A 287 0.20 11.48 0.16
C ASN A 287 1.65 11.46 -0.32
N LEU A 288 2.60 11.61 0.60
CA LEU A 288 4.03 11.47 0.33
C LEU A 288 4.63 10.49 1.33
N TYR A 289 5.67 9.77 0.91
CA TYR A 289 6.50 9.02 1.83
C TYR A 289 7.95 8.96 1.38
N THR A 290 8.81 8.74 2.36
CA THR A 290 10.22 8.40 2.20
C THR A 290 10.54 7.19 3.06
N LYS A 291 11.27 6.23 2.52
CA LYS A 291 11.82 5.09 3.26
C LYS A 291 13.25 4.87 2.86
N LEU A 292 14.11 4.78 3.84
CA LEU A 292 15.52 4.41 3.74
C LEU A 292 15.73 3.15 4.58
N SER A 293 16.44 2.16 4.05
CA SER A 293 16.79 0.95 4.80
C SER A 293 18.22 0.54 4.49
N MET A 294 18.92 0.10 5.51
CA MET A 294 20.23 -0.55 5.41
C MET A 294 20.15 -1.88 6.13
N GLU A 295 20.57 -2.96 5.47
CA GLU A 295 20.60 -4.29 6.08
C GLU A 295 21.99 -4.90 5.88
N LEU A 296 22.54 -5.40 6.97
CA LEU A 296 23.73 -6.22 6.93
C LEU A 296 23.31 -7.68 7.03
N ARG A 297 23.56 -8.46 5.97
CA ARG A 297 23.09 -9.83 5.81
C ARG A 297 24.25 -10.81 5.88
N TYR A 298 24.07 -11.92 6.60
CA TYR A 298 25.04 -13.00 6.70
C TYR A 298 24.37 -14.38 6.56
N PRO A 299 24.77 -15.23 5.60
CA PRO A 299 24.14 -16.51 5.39
C PRO A 299 24.66 -17.55 6.39
N LEU A 300 23.75 -18.28 7.00
CA LEU A 300 24.04 -19.47 7.80
C LEU A 300 24.06 -20.74 6.93
N MET A 301 23.15 -20.78 5.94
CA MET A 301 23.00 -21.92 5.04
C MET A 301 22.59 -21.41 3.65
N LEU A 302 23.30 -21.87 2.61
CA LEU A 302 23.02 -21.60 1.21
C LEU A 302 22.96 -22.92 0.45
N GLN A 303 21.88 -23.66 0.58
CA GLN A 303 21.64 -24.91 -0.13
C GLN A 303 20.46 -24.76 -1.10
N PRO A 304 20.41 -25.54 -2.20
CA PRO A 304 19.29 -25.50 -3.13
C PRO A 304 17.92 -25.77 -2.50
N THR A 305 17.91 -26.58 -1.43
CA THR A 305 16.70 -26.99 -0.69
C THR A 305 16.31 -26.03 0.43
N SER A 306 17.26 -25.17 0.89
CA SER A 306 16.97 -24.19 1.94
C SER A 306 18.05 -23.12 1.98
N THR A 307 17.64 -21.87 2.08
CA THR A 307 18.53 -20.74 2.32
C THR A 307 18.13 -20.09 3.64
N ILE A 308 19.11 -20.00 4.56
CA ILE A 308 18.89 -19.37 5.88
C ILE A 308 19.94 -18.29 6.05
N TYR A 309 19.49 -17.07 6.38
CA TYR A 309 20.40 -15.97 6.69
C TYR A 309 19.89 -15.08 7.82
N LEU A 310 20.85 -14.52 8.54
CA LEU A 310 20.60 -13.50 9.55
C LEU A 310 20.76 -12.13 8.92
N LEU A 311 20.07 -11.15 9.51
CA LEU A 311 20.24 -9.75 9.15
C LEU A 311 20.14 -8.86 10.38
N THR A 312 20.84 -7.74 10.33
CA THR A 312 20.60 -6.57 11.17
C THR A 312 20.20 -5.42 10.27
N PHE A 313 19.36 -4.54 10.77
CA PHE A 313 18.86 -3.45 9.95
C PHE A 313 18.79 -2.11 10.68
N MET A 314 18.83 -1.07 9.89
CA MET A 314 18.46 0.30 10.26
C MET A 314 17.45 0.78 9.22
N ASP A 315 16.28 1.18 9.70
CA ASP A 315 15.24 1.78 8.85
C ASP A 315 14.99 3.23 9.30
N ALA A 316 14.68 4.07 8.33
CA ALA A 316 14.25 5.45 8.57
C ALA A 316 13.19 5.83 7.53
N GLY A 317 12.10 6.42 7.96
CA GLY A 317 11.04 6.82 7.04
C GLY A 317 9.98 7.66 7.71
N ASN A 318 9.14 8.27 6.89
CA ASN A 318 8.00 9.05 7.35
C ASN A 318 6.99 9.21 6.21
N ALA A 319 5.77 9.65 6.54
CA ALA A 319 4.77 10.08 5.57
C ALA A 319 4.29 11.50 5.88
N TRP A 320 3.83 12.19 4.86
CA TRP A 320 3.29 13.56 4.96
C TRP A 320 1.98 13.66 4.17
N SER A 321 1.11 14.54 4.64
CA SER A 321 -0.18 14.80 4.01
C SER A 321 -0.08 15.77 2.84
N GLU A 322 0.84 16.74 2.89
CA GLU A 322 1.02 17.76 1.87
C GLU A 322 2.47 17.87 1.43
N PHE A 323 2.68 18.30 0.18
CA PHE A 323 4.02 18.54 -0.34
C PHE A 323 4.76 19.65 0.48
N ASN A 324 4.04 20.64 0.94
CA ASN A 324 4.61 21.73 1.73
C ASN A 324 5.07 21.29 3.13
N ASP A 325 4.54 20.17 3.63
CA ASP A 325 4.94 19.60 4.94
C ASP A 325 6.16 18.69 4.83
N PHE A 326 6.64 18.44 3.61
CA PHE A 326 7.75 17.53 3.36
C PHE A 326 9.05 18.05 3.97
N ASP A 327 9.56 17.32 4.96
CA ASP A 327 10.87 17.54 5.55
C ASP A 327 11.70 16.25 5.47
N PRO A 328 12.73 16.20 4.60
CA PRO A 328 13.55 15.00 4.40
C PRO A 328 14.39 14.61 5.62
N PHE A 329 14.51 15.48 6.63
CA PHE A 329 15.23 15.23 7.88
C PHE A 329 14.33 14.76 9.02
N SER A 330 13.02 14.95 8.92
CA SER A 330 12.03 14.51 9.90
C SER A 330 11.66 13.03 9.71
N LEU A 331 12.67 12.14 9.75
CA LEU A 331 12.47 10.70 9.58
C LEU A 331 12.34 9.99 10.93
N LYS A 332 11.44 9.04 11.01
CA LYS A 332 11.26 8.13 12.14
C LYS A 332 12.21 6.95 11.97
N ARG A 333 13.07 6.71 12.94
CA ARG A 333 14.22 5.80 12.87
C ARG A 333 13.97 4.55 13.69
N SER A 334 14.48 3.43 13.22
CA SER A 334 14.48 2.17 13.96
C SER A 334 15.73 1.35 13.67
N VAL A 335 16.01 0.41 14.55
CA VAL A 335 17.05 -0.61 14.38
C VAL A 335 16.51 -1.95 14.79
N GLY A 336 17.14 -3.02 14.30
CA GLY A 336 16.72 -4.35 14.69
C GLY A 336 17.54 -5.45 14.06
N ALA A 337 17.07 -6.67 14.29
CA ALA A 337 17.65 -7.87 13.75
C ALA A 337 16.56 -8.86 13.34
N GLY A 338 16.89 -9.75 12.42
CA GLY A 338 15.94 -10.74 11.94
C GLY A 338 16.60 -11.97 11.35
N VAL A 339 15.75 -12.94 11.08
CA VAL A 339 16.11 -14.19 10.40
C VAL A 339 15.22 -14.39 9.19
N ARG A 340 15.79 -14.92 8.12
CA ARG A 340 15.09 -15.31 6.90
C ARG A 340 15.35 -16.77 6.62
N VAL A 341 14.29 -17.46 6.26
CA VAL A 341 14.32 -18.87 5.83
C VAL A 341 13.59 -18.96 4.50
N PHE A 342 14.28 -19.34 3.47
CA PHE A 342 13.67 -19.66 2.18
C PHE A 342 13.53 -21.16 2.03
N LEU A 343 12.30 -21.62 1.77
CA LEU A 343 11.95 -23.01 1.48
C LEU A 343 11.24 -23.06 0.12
N PRO A 344 11.68 -23.91 -0.83
CA PRO A 344 11.12 -23.92 -2.19
C PRO A 344 9.61 -24.12 -2.28
N MET A 345 9.01 -24.83 -1.32
CA MET A 345 7.55 -25.10 -1.31
C MET A 345 6.73 -24.00 -0.65
N ILE A 346 7.33 -23.19 0.22
CA ILE A 346 6.64 -22.22 1.07
C ILE A 346 7.02 -20.78 0.68
N GLY A 347 8.21 -20.62 0.10
CA GLY A 347 8.78 -19.30 -0.20
C GLY A 347 9.64 -18.76 0.94
N LEU A 348 9.77 -17.44 1.00
CA LEU A 348 10.50 -16.73 2.04
C LEU A 348 9.62 -16.54 3.27
N ILE A 349 10.13 -16.95 4.42
CA ILE A 349 9.54 -16.68 5.73
C ILE A 349 10.60 -15.99 6.59
N GLY A 350 10.19 -15.04 7.41
CA GLY A 350 11.10 -14.38 8.32
C GLY A 350 10.41 -13.77 9.52
N VAL A 351 11.21 -13.49 10.54
CA VAL A 351 10.80 -12.76 11.73
C VAL A 351 11.85 -11.69 12.01
N ASP A 352 11.39 -10.47 12.22
CA ASP A 352 12.22 -9.34 12.63
C ASP A 352 11.79 -8.86 14.02
N TYR A 353 12.77 -8.51 14.83
CA TYR A 353 12.59 -7.70 16.02
C TYR A 353 13.14 -6.31 15.74
N GLY A 354 12.28 -5.29 15.87
CA GLY A 354 12.63 -3.91 15.62
C GLY A 354 12.33 -3.01 16.81
N TYR A 355 13.16 -2.00 17.01
CA TYR A 355 12.95 -0.96 18.01
C TYR A 355 12.89 0.41 17.35
N GLY A 356 11.72 1.06 17.43
CA GLY A 356 11.48 2.42 16.93
C GLY A 356 11.87 3.47 17.99
N PHE A 357 12.72 4.42 17.61
CA PHE A 357 13.22 5.45 18.53
C PHE A 357 12.31 6.67 18.64
N ASP A 358 11.59 6.97 17.59
CA ASP A 358 10.85 8.21 17.46
C ASP A 358 9.34 7.99 17.68
N THR A 359 8.65 9.00 18.17
CA THR A 359 7.20 8.91 18.43
C THR A 359 6.42 8.85 17.12
N PRO A 360 5.60 7.82 16.89
CA PRO A 360 4.71 7.73 15.71
C PRO A 360 3.51 8.69 15.83
N TYR A 361 2.73 8.84 14.76
CA TYR A 361 1.46 9.59 14.80
C TYR A 361 0.40 8.88 15.64
N VAL A 362 0.43 7.54 15.69
CA VAL A 362 -0.44 6.76 16.58
C VAL A 362 0.33 6.44 17.86
N ALA A 363 -0.15 6.98 18.97
CA ALA A 363 0.50 6.81 20.28
C ALA A 363 0.59 5.33 20.69
N GLY A 364 1.74 4.94 21.26
CA GLY A 364 1.98 3.57 21.74
C GLY A 364 2.40 2.55 20.68
N GLU A 365 2.43 2.93 19.41
CA GLU A 365 2.77 2.04 18.28
C GLU A 365 4.27 2.10 17.88
N GLY A 366 5.11 2.73 18.68
CA GLY A 366 6.58 2.73 18.56
C GLY A 366 7.21 1.80 19.59
N GLY A 367 8.55 1.78 19.64
CA GLY A 367 9.33 0.96 20.57
C GLY A 367 9.53 -0.46 20.06
N SER A 368 9.36 -1.46 20.93
CA SER A 368 9.64 -2.86 20.61
C SER A 368 8.52 -3.52 19.85
N ASN A 369 8.80 -3.92 18.61
CA ASN A 369 7.83 -4.59 17.74
C ASN A 369 8.43 -5.84 17.08
N PHE A 370 7.60 -6.89 16.96
CA PHE A 370 7.90 -8.06 16.13
C PHE A 370 7.16 -7.94 14.81
N HIS A 371 7.86 -8.30 13.72
CA HIS A 371 7.32 -8.26 12.38
C HIS A 371 7.46 -9.63 11.72
N LEU A 372 6.39 -10.13 11.12
CA LEU A 372 6.38 -11.35 10.35
C LEU A 372 6.60 -11.01 8.86
N VAL A 373 7.41 -11.82 8.18
CA VAL A 373 7.65 -11.72 6.74
C VAL A 373 7.21 -13.01 6.08
N ILE A 374 6.29 -12.92 5.13
CA ILE A 374 5.81 -14.07 4.34
C ILE A 374 5.83 -13.69 2.87
N GLY A 375 6.66 -14.37 2.08
CA GLY A 375 6.69 -14.21 0.62
C GLY A 375 7.25 -12.89 0.09
N GLN A 376 7.46 -11.89 0.95
CA GLN A 376 8.00 -10.57 0.60
C GLN A 376 9.15 -10.19 1.51
N GLU A 377 10.07 -9.36 1.01
CA GLU A 377 11.07 -8.69 1.83
C GLU A 377 10.64 -7.24 2.08
N PHE A 378 10.92 -6.74 3.28
CA PHE A 378 10.71 -5.34 3.65
C PHE A 378 11.38 -4.37 2.70
#